data_1c0741e29b0df688d7ed4c46846c9edc
#
_entry.id   1c0741e29b0df688d7ed4c46846c9edc
#
_cell.length_a   1.000
_cell.length_b   1.000
_cell.length_c   1.000
_cell.angle_alpha   90.00
_cell.angle_beta   90.00
_cell.angle_gamma   90.00
#
_symmetry.space_group_name_H-M   'P 1'
#
loop_
_entity.id
_entity.type
_entity.pdbx_description
1 polymer ?
#
loop_
_entity_poly.entity_id
_entity_poly.type
_entity_poly.pdbx_seq_one_letter_code
_entity_poly.pdbx_strand_id
1 'polypeptide(L)'
;MQKINELQLAKELIRFPSVTKTDAGVIKFLEKKLKKIGFKTKILEFKDKNSYPVKNLYARLGTASPNFCYAGHLDVVPPGNLNDWTVNPFKPAVKKGYLIGRGANDMKSSIAAFVTAVGNFSKKNKKFGGSISLLITGDEEGIAINGTKKVVEYLRKRKEKIDFCLVGEPTNPNKLGEMIKIGRRGSMTGKLSVIGIQGHVAYPNRANNPSTALVQILKKLKEVKFDKGTKDFQPTNLEITKINIDNSADNVIPGLASASFNIRFNNKHTSYKLKNKINKVIKQICNKNKSKYKIEYSVSGEAFLTKPNKTTFMIQNTIKKITKIKPKLSTTGGTSDARFIRKIAPCLEFGLVGKTMHKVGECVSLSDLKRLTLIYTKILDNYFKWKLA
;
A
#
# COMPACT_ATOMS: atom_id res chain seq x y z
N MET A 1 -3.51 33.06 8.03
CA MET A 1 -3.13 31.63 7.98
C MET A 1 -1.61 31.53 8.07
N GLN A 2 -1.11 30.72 9.03
CA GLN A 2 0.34 30.48 9.19
C GLN A 2 0.90 29.80 7.95
N LYS A 3 2.07 30.24 7.45
CA LYS A 3 2.74 29.62 6.30
C LYS A 3 3.24 28.23 6.71
N ILE A 4 2.66 27.17 6.16
CA ILE A 4 3.16 25.81 6.34
C ILE A 4 4.30 25.62 5.37
N ASN A 5 5.38 24.97 5.83
CA ASN A 5 6.54 24.62 5.02
C ASN A 5 6.64 23.08 4.99
N GLU A 6 6.74 22.51 3.79
CA GLU A 6 6.76 21.07 3.56
C GLU A 6 7.93 20.36 4.25
N LEU A 7 9.11 20.96 4.24
CA LEU A 7 10.29 20.38 4.88
C LEU A 7 10.13 20.37 6.41
N GLN A 8 9.66 21.49 6.98
CA GLN A 8 9.47 21.56 8.42
C GLN A 8 8.40 20.60 8.89
N LEU A 9 7.26 20.52 8.18
CA LEU A 9 6.19 19.60 8.53
C LEU A 9 6.64 18.12 8.36
N ALA A 10 7.40 17.79 7.30
CA ALA A 10 7.97 16.46 7.12
C ALA A 10 8.88 16.08 8.29
N LYS A 11 9.81 16.96 8.69
CA LYS A 11 10.65 16.75 9.87
C LYS A 11 9.83 16.54 11.15
N GLU A 12 8.78 17.33 11.37
CA GLU A 12 7.90 17.18 12.53
C GLU A 12 7.19 15.83 12.53
N LEU A 13 6.66 15.36 11.37
CA LEU A 13 5.99 14.08 11.25
C LEU A 13 6.95 12.89 11.45
N ILE A 14 8.19 12.98 10.93
CA ILE A 14 9.18 11.90 11.07
C ILE A 14 9.62 11.71 12.53
N ARG A 15 9.60 12.75 13.35
CA ARG A 15 9.97 12.68 14.78
C ARG A 15 9.08 11.76 15.61
N PHE A 16 7.88 11.44 15.12
CA PHE A 16 7.02 10.47 15.77
C PHE A 16 7.42 9.06 15.34
N PRO A 17 7.87 8.17 16.27
CA PRO A 17 8.23 6.80 15.96
C PRO A 17 6.98 5.92 15.80
N SER A 18 6.13 6.29 14.84
CA SER A 18 4.86 5.61 14.54
C SER A 18 5.09 4.31 13.77
N VAL A 19 5.94 3.44 14.31
CA VAL A 19 6.13 2.08 13.79
C VAL A 19 4.80 1.35 13.88
N THR A 20 4.43 0.66 12.80
CA THR A 20 3.13 -0.05 12.69
C THR A 20 2.75 -0.78 13.97
N LYS A 21 1.52 -0.62 14.39
CA LYS A 21 0.84 -0.91 15.67
C LYS A 21 0.90 0.25 16.67
N THR A 22 1.80 1.23 16.52
CA THR A 22 1.98 2.33 17.46
C THR A 22 1.70 3.66 16.77
N ASP A 23 0.73 4.45 17.25
CA ASP A 23 0.42 5.79 16.71
C ASP A 23 1.48 6.85 17.13
N ALA A 24 2.11 6.67 18.28
CA ALA A 24 3.07 7.61 18.87
C ALA A 24 2.56 9.08 18.96
N GLY A 25 1.26 9.33 18.78
CA GLY A 25 0.65 10.67 18.82
C GLY A 25 0.66 11.43 17.49
N VAL A 26 1.14 10.84 16.41
CA VAL A 26 1.28 11.52 15.11
C VAL A 26 -0.06 11.90 14.48
N ILE A 27 -1.10 11.09 14.65
CA ILE A 27 -2.46 11.40 14.15
C ILE A 27 -3.01 12.66 14.83
N LYS A 28 -2.90 12.75 16.16
CA LYS A 28 -3.35 13.93 16.91
C LYS A 28 -2.52 15.18 16.56
N PHE A 29 -1.23 15.01 16.31
CA PHE A 29 -0.36 16.09 15.85
C PHE A 29 -0.82 16.64 14.49
N LEU A 30 -1.03 15.77 13.50
CA LEU A 30 -1.50 16.17 12.17
C LEU A 30 -2.90 16.81 12.25
N GLU A 31 -3.80 16.27 13.07
CA GLU A 31 -5.12 16.86 13.32
C GLU A 31 -5.01 18.33 13.75
N LYS A 32 -4.15 18.63 14.75
CA LYS A 32 -3.93 20.01 15.22
C LYS A 32 -3.43 20.93 14.09
N LYS A 33 -2.54 20.45 13.22
CA LYS A 33 -2.04 21.22 12.08
C LYS A 33 -3.16 21.50 11.06
N LEU A 34 -4.02 20.52 10.77
CA LEU A 34 -5.14 20.65 9.84
C LEU A 34 -6.23 21.61 10.37
N LYS A 35 -6.55 21.54 11.65
CA LYS A 35 -7.47 22.51 12.29
C LYS A 35 -7.01 23.96 12.12
N LYS A 36 -5.69 24.23 12.25
CA LYS A 36 -5.13 25.58 12.07
C LYS A 36 -5.29 26.14 10.65
N ILE A 37 -5.49 25.31 9.65
CA ILE A 37 -5.75 25.73 8.27
C ILE A 37 -7.22 25.59 7.86
N GLY A 38 -8.12 25.35 8.84
CA GLY A 38 -9.56 25.42 8.67
C GLY A 38 -10.27 24.10 8.39
N PHE A 39 -9.59 22.96 8.47
CA PHE A 39 -10.25 21.67 8.33
C PHE A 39 -11.16 21.34 9.52
N LYS A 40 -12.34 20.82 9.25
CA LYS A 40 -13.11 20.01 10.19
C LYS A 40 -12.52 18.62 10.24
N THR A 41 -12.21 18.11 11.42
CA THR A 41 -11.45 16.87 11.60
C THR A 41 -12.21 15.87 12.45
N LYS A 42 -11.99 14.59 12.22
CA LYS A 42 -12.49 13.49 13.03
C LYS A 42 -11.43 12.39 13.13
N ILE A 43 -10.98 12.10 14.34
CA ILE A 43 -10.18 10.90 14.63
C ILE A 43 -11.15 9.73 14.76
N LEU A 44 -10.83 8.64 14.07
CA LEU A 44 -11.58 7.39 14.04
C LEU A 44 -10.66 6.28 14.53
N GLU A 45 -11.02 5.65 15.64
CA GLU A 45 -10.26 4.53 16.19
C GLU A 45 -11.06 3.24 16.01
N PHE A 46 -10.40 2.21 15.47
CA PHE A 46 -11.00 0.90 15.25
C PHE A 46 -10.11 -0.19 15.84
N LYS A 47 -10.75 -1.25 16.36
CA LYS A 47 -10.10 -2.44 16.88
C LYS A 47 -10.97 -3.67 16.59
N ASP A 48 -10.44 -4.64 15.87
CA ASP A 48 -11.04 -5.96 15.70
C ASP A 48 -10.50 -6.95 16.75
N LYS A 49 -11.25 -8.04 17.01
CA LYS A 49 -10.94 -9.02 18.09
C LYS A 49 -9.49 -9.56 18.05
N ASN A 50 -8.97 -9.82 16.86
CA ASN A 50 -7.64 -10.43 16.66
C ASN A 50 -6.62 -9.42 16.11
N SER A 51 -6.77 -8.13 16.47
CA SER A 51 -5.94 -7.06 15.95
C SER A 51 -5.67 -5.99 17.01
N TYR A 52 -4.78 -5.06 16.71
CA TYR A 52 -4.45 -3.90 17.53
C TYR A 52 -5.35 -2.70 17.19
N PRO A 53 -5.54 -1.75 18.13
CA PRO A 53 -6.26 -0.52 17.86
C PRO A 53 -5.48 0.35 16.87
N VAL A 54 -6.20 1.00 15.95
CA VAL A 54 -5.61 1.89 14.96
C VAL A 54 -6.37 3.21 14.94
N LYS A 55 -5.65 4.30 15.11
CA LYS A 55 -6.16 5.66 14.90
C LYS A 55 -6.04 6.05 13.44
N ASN A 56 -7.12 6.62 12.92
CA ASN A 56 -7.21 7.17 11.59
C ASN A 56 -7.75 8.60 11.68
N LEU A 57 -7.46 9.41 10.68
CA LEU A 57 -7.93 10.79 10.60
C LEU A 57 -8.69 11.02 9.30
N TYR A 58 -9.94 11.44 9.42
CA TYR A 58 -10.66 12.04 8.31
C TYR A 58 -10.79 13.56 8.56
N ALA A 59 -10.42 14.34 7.57
CA ALA A 59 -10.46 15.80 7.65
C ALA A 59 -11.07 16.37 6.37
N ARG A 60 -11.90 17.43 6.47
CA ARG A 60 -12.52 18.08 5.31
C ARG A 60 -12.51 19.60 5.44
N LEU A 61 -12.05 20.27 4.38
CA LEU A 61 -12.08 21.70 4.18
C LEU A 61 -13.11 22.05 3.11
N GLY A 62 -14.09 22.88 3.43
CA GLY A 62 -15.26 23.12 2.58
C GLY A 62 -16.32 22.03 2.73
N THR A 63 -17.50 22.26 2.15
CA THR A 63 -18.67 21.38 2.27
C THR A 63 -19.27 21.01 0.92
N ALA A 64 -18.99 21.78 -0.12
CA ALA A 64 -19.55 21.59 -1.46
C ALA A 64 -18.88 20.46 -2.24
N SER A 65 -19.54 19.99 -3.28
CA SER A 65 -18.93 19.19 -4.37
C SER A 65 -18.33 20.13 -5.42
N PRO A 66 -17.28 19.67 -6.11
CA PRO A 66 -16.65 18.37 -5.99
C PRO A 66 -15.71 18.26 -4.76
N ASN A 67 -15.60 17.03 -4.19
CA ASN A 67 -14.69 16.72 -3.10
C ASN A 67 -13.43 16.03 -3.64
N PHE A 68 -12.27 16.72 -3.59
CA PHE A 68 -10.97 16.13 -3.87
C PHE A 68 -10.38 15.56 -2.59
N CYS A 69 -10.20 14.24 -2.54
CA CYS A 69 -9.60 13.57 -1.40
C CYS A 69 -8.10 13.30 -1.64
N TYR A 70 -7.31 13.44 -0.60
CA TYR A 70 -5.96 12.91 -0.54
C TYR A 70 -5.90 11.81 0.50
N ALA A 71 -5.26 10.68 0.16
CA ALA A 71 -5.09 9.58 1.10
C ALA A 71 -3.62 9.21 1.28
N GLY A 72 -3.29 8.76 2.50
CA GLY A 72 -1.96 8.32 2.86
C GLY A 72 -1.90 7.72 4.26
N HIS A 73 -0.71 7.29 4.67
CA HIS A 73 -0.47 6.68 5.96
C HIS A 73 0.64 7.40 6.75
N LEU A 74 0.56 7.30 8.07
CA LEU A 74 1.54 7.86 9.00
C LEU A 74 2.28 6.78 9.80
N ASP A 75 1.83 5.53 9.73
CA ASP A 75 2.63 4.42 10.22
C ASP A 75 3.82 4.16 9.28
N VAL A 76 4.83 3.52 9.82
CA VAL A 76 6.08 3.21 9.11
C VAL A 76 6.56 1.81 9.49
N VAL A 77 7.27 1.15 8.57
CA VAL A 77 7.93 -0.12 8.88
C VAL A 77 9.03 0.07 9.95
N PRO A 78 9.41 -0.98 10.69
CA PRO A 78 10.54 -0.93 11.61
C PRO A 78 11.80 -0.38 10.94
N PRO A 79 12.65 0.38 11.65
CA PRO A 79 13.85 0.99 11.07
C PRO A 79 14.94 -0.02 10.71
N GLY A 80 14.87 -1.26 11.20
CA GLY A 80 15.95 -2.23 11.13
C GLY A 80 17.02 -1.96 12.20
N ASN A 81 18.25 -2.38 11.93
CA ASN A 81 19.38 -2.16 12.84
C ASN A 81 19.73 -0.67 12.90
N LEU A 82 19.65 -0.08 14.09
CA LEU A 82 19.90 1.35 14.29
C LEU A 82 21.35 1.75 14.03
N ASN A 83 22.30 0.84 14.21
CA ASN A 83 23.73 1.09 13.98
C ASN A 83 24.06 1.31 12.49
N ASP A 84 23.20 0.84 11.59
CA ASP A 84 23.39 1.01 10.15
C ASP A 84 22.92 2.38 9.64
N TRP A 85 22.26 3.18 10.51
CA TRP A 85 21.77 4.50 10.15
C TRP A 85 22.84 5.58 10.38
N THR A 86 23.03 6.46 9.40
CA THR A 86 23.93 7.63 9.50
C THR A 86 23.36 8.76 10.36
N VAL A 87 22.05 8.67 10.70
CA VAL A 87 21.33 9.56 11.61
C VAL A 87 20.26 8.72 12.32
N ASN A 88 19.82 9.12 13.52
CA ASN A 88 18.71 8.44 14.15
C ASN A 88 17.46 8.51 13.24
N PRO A 89 16.78 7.39 12.92
CA PRO A 89 15.66 7.35 11.98
C PRO A 89 14.47 8.24 12.37
N PHE A 90 14.32 8.58 13.65
CA PHE A 90 13.27 9.47 14.18
C PHE A 90 13.79 10.84 14.66
N LYS A 91 15.08 11.15 14.39
CA LYS A 91 15.64 12.49 14.50
C LYS A 91 16.10 12.97 13.12
N PRO A 92 15.15 13.36 12.23
CA PRO A 92 15.44 13.59 10.82
C PRO A 92 16.46 14.71 10.62
N ALA A 93 17.42 14.46 9.75
CA ALA A 93 18.46 15.40 9.40
C ALA A 93 18.48 15.70 7.89
N VAL A 94 18.96 16.88 7.54
CA VAL A 94 19.25 17.23 6.14
C VAL A 94 20.74 17.07 5.90
N LYS A 95 21.11 16.19 4.97
CA LYS A 95 22.49 16.00 4.54
C LYS A 95 22.54 15.96 3.00
N LYS A 96 23.47 16.68 2.41
CA LYS A 96 23.72 16.69 0.94
C LYS A 96 22.45 16.86 0.10
N GLY A 97 21.51 17.72 0.52
CA GLY A 97 20.27 17.98 -0.20
C GLY A 97 19.15 16.93 -0.02
N TYR A 98 19.31 15.99 0.92
CA TYR A 98 18.33 14.96 1.25
C TYR A 98 17.85 15.11 2.71
N LEU A 99 16.54 14.94 2.92
CA LEU A 99 15.96 14.71 4.23
C LEU A 99 16.02 13.21 4.52
N ILE A 100 16.72 12.82 5.58
CA ILE A 100 16.95 11.43 5.98
C ILE A 100 16.14 11.13 7.23
N GLY A 101 15.41 10.01 7.26
CA GLY A 101 14.64 9.50 8.39
C GLY A 101 13.62 8.46 7.96
N ARG A 102 13.16 7.61 8.87
CA ARG A 102 12.13 6.60 8.58
C ARG A 102 10.79 7.27 8.32
N GLY A 103 10.15 6.91 7.18
CA GLY A 103 8.95 7.56 6.68
C GLY A 103 9.24 8.84 5.88
N ALA A 104 10.50 9.22 5.66
CA ALA A 104 10.83 10.35 4.82
C ALA A 104 10.38 10.14 3.38
N ASN A 105 10.48 8.93 2.86
CA ASN A 105 10.06 8.56 1.53
C ASN A 105 8.64 7.98 1.53
N ASP A 106 8.35 7.10 2.47
CA ASP A 106 7.12 6.33 2.59
C ASP A 106 6.42 6.57 3.93
N MET A 107 5.38 7.45 4.02
CA MET A 107 5.10 8.49 3.03
C MET A 107 4.84 9.86 3.70
N LYS A 108 5.45 10.09 4.90
CA LYS A 108 5.22 11.30 5.72
C LYS A 108 5.56 12.60 4.98
N SER A 109 6.62 12.60 4.13
CA SER A 109 6.95 13.80 3.36
C SER A 109 5.94 14.10 2.25
N SER A 110 5.32 13.07 1.67
CA SER A 110 4.25 13.25 0.69
C SER A 110 3.01 13.89 1.32
N ILE A 111 2.65 13.47 2.55
CA ILE A 111 1.58 14.10 3.34
C ILE A 111 1.93 15.56 3.63
N ALA A 112 3.17 15.85 4.06
CA ALA A 112 3.62 17.21 4.32
C ALA A 112 3.53 18.10 3.07
N ALA A 113 3.91 17.56 1.90
CA ALA A 113 3.78 18.24 0.62
C ALA A 113 2.32 18.58 0.30
N PHE A 114 1.38 17.62 0.49
CA PHE A 114 -0.02 17.86 0.21
C PHE A 114 -0.65 18.88 1.17
N VAL A 115 -0.39 18.78 2.47
CA VAL A 115 -0.89 19.75 3.46
C VAL A 115 -0.38 21.17 3.15
N THR A 116 0.89 21.29 2.77
CA THR A 116 1.47 22.58 2.32
C THR A 116 0.81 23.06 1.03
N ALA A 117 0.55 22.16 0.08
CA ALA A 117 -0.14 22.49 -1.17
C ALA A 117 -1.55 23.02 -0.93
N VAL A 118 -2.32 22.42 -0.01
CA VAL A 118 -3.64 22.94 0.40
C VAL A 118 -3.51 24.35 0.99
N GLY A 119 -2.53 24.59 1.88
CA GLY A 119 -2.26 25.92 2.42
C GLY A 119 -1.97 26.97 1.34
N ASN A 120 -1.17 26.60 0.32
CA ASN A 120 -0.85 27.47 -0.82
C ASN A 120 -2.08 27.72 -1.72
N PHE A 121 -2.86 26.68 -2.00
CA PHE A 121 -4.11 26.76 -2.75
C PHE A 121 -5.14 27.66 -2.07
N SER A 122 -5.41 27.42 -0.78
CA SER A 122 -6.44 28.16 -0.02
C SER A 122 -6.11 29.66 0.16
N LYS A 123 -4.83 30.02 0.20
CA LYS A 123 -4.43 31.47 0.22
C LYS A 123 -4.86 32.19 -1.04
N LYS A 124 -4.78 31.54 -2.20
CA LYS A 124 -5.14 32.11 -3.49
C LYS A 124 -6.63 32.03 -3.77
N ASN A 125 -7.28 30.99 -3.25
CA ASN A 125 -8.67 30.64 -3.54
C ASN A 125 -9.48 30.62 -2.24
N LYS A 126 -9.73 31.80 -1.64
CA LYS A 126 -10.45 31.93 -0.37
C LYS A 126 -11.89 31.33 -0.41
N LYS A 127 -12.55 31.42 -1.58
CA LYS A 127 -13.88 30.87 -1.83
C LYS A 127 -13.80 29.97 -3.07
N PHE A 128 -13.35 28.71 -2.90
CA PHE A 128 -13.43 27.74 -3.98
C PHE A 128 -14.72 26.92 -3.86
N GLY A 129 -15.40 26.70 -4.98
CA GLY A 129 -16.69 26.00 -5.05
C GLY A 129 -16.53 24.48 -4.95
N GLY A 130 -16.07 23.97 -3.82
CA GLY A 130 -15.85 22.55 -3.63
C GLY A 130 -15.38 22.21 -2.22
N SER A 131 -14.77 21.04 -2.06
CA SER A 131 -14.12 20.66 -0.81
C SER A 131 -12.85 19.84 -1.04
N ILE A 132 -11.95 19.88 -0.08
CA ILE A 132 -10.73 19.07 -0.03
C ILE A 132 -10.82 18.21 1.22
N SER A 133 -10.61 16.90 1.09
CA SER A 133 -10.56 15.98 2.24
C SER A 133 -9.24 15.23 2.32
N LEU A 134 -8.90 14.81 3.54
CA LEU A 134 -7.77 13.92 3.82
C LEU A 134 -8.29 12.68 4.53
N LEU A 135 -7.85 11.51 4.07
CA LEU A 135 -8.01 10.21 4.72
C LEU A 135 -6.62 9.70 5.06
N ILE A 136 -6.27 9.73 6.35
CA ILE A 136 -4.95 9.34 6.83
C ILE A 136 -5.09 8.18 7.80
N THR A 137 -4.36 7.10 7.53
CA THR A 137 -4.37 5.88 8.36
C THR A 137 -3.07 5.69 9.14
N GLY A 138 -3.13 4.85 10.17
CA GLY A 138 -2.00 4.34 10.94
C GLY A 138 -1.79 2.83 10.79
N ASP A 139 -2.27 2.18 9.69
CA ASP A 139 -2.20 0.73 9.49
C ASP A 139 -2.18 0.37 7.98
N GLU A 140 -1.34 1.04 7.19
CA GLU A 140 -1.07 0.64 5.81
C GLU A 140 0.03 -0.41 5.74
N GLU A 141 1.09 -0.21 6.49
CA GLU A 141 2.30 -1.05 6.54
C GLU A 141 2.12 -2.34 7.38
N GLY A 142 0.95 -2.50 7.98
CA GLY A 142 0.63 -3.65 8.81
C GLY A 142 -0.36 -4.60 8.18
N ILE A 143 -1.29 -5.09 9.03
CA ILE A 143 -2.33 -6.04 8.59
C ILE A 143 -3.47 -5.37 7.82
N ALA A 144 -3.54 -4.04 7.82
CA ALA A 144 -4.49 -3.19 7.08
C ALA A 144 -5.98 -3.55 7.33
N ILE A 145 -6.31 -3.96 8.56
CA ILE A 145 -7.68 -4.33 8.94
C ILE A 145 -8.43 -3.14 9.51
N ASN A 146 -7.80 -2.41 10.46
CA ASN A 146 -8.42 -1.31 11.21
C ASN A 146 -8.07 0.08 10.64
N GLY A 147 -7.36 0.13 9.52
CA GLY A 147 -6.96 1.33 8.81
C GLY A 147 -8.01 1.80 7.80
N THR A 148 -7.54 2.17 6.62
CA THR A 148 -8.33 2.73 5.50
C THR A 148 -9.57 1.91 5.18
N LYS A 149 -9.52 0.59 5.29
CA LYS A 149 -10.69 -0.29 5.09
C LYS A 149 -11.88 0.13 5.94
N LYS A 150 -11.67 0.29 7.26
CA LYS A 150 -12.72 0.69 8.22
C LYS A 150 -13.16 2.14 8.02
N VAL A 151 -12.23 3.03 7.68
CA VAL A 151 -12.58 4.42 7.36
C VAL A 151 -13.48 4.48 6.13
N VAL A 152 -13.18 3.74 5.06
CA VAL A 152 -14.01 3.65 3.86
C VAL A 152 -15.41 3.11 4.18
N GLU A 153 -15.52 2.07 5.03
CA GLU A 153 -16.81 1.54 5.50
C GLU A 153 -17.58 2.59 6.29
N TYR A 154 -16.92 3.34 7.17
CA TYR A 154 -17.51 4.44 7.94
C TYR A 154 -18.03 5.56 7.04
N LEU A 155 -17.23 6.02 6.07
CA LEU A 155 -17.61 7.08 5.13
C LEU A 155 -18.79 6.65 4.25
N ARG A 156 -18.80 5.40 3.79
CA ARG A 156 -19.92 4.84 2.99
C ARG A 156 -21.24 4.80 3.78
N LYS A 157 -21.21 4.37 5.04
CA LYS A 157 -22.38 4.37 5.91
C LYS A 157 -22.94 5.78 6.12
N ARG A 158 -22.09 6.81 6.09
CA ARG A 158 -22.47 8.23 6.21
C ARG A 158 -22.82 8.89 4.89
N LYS A 159 -22.80 8.14 3.80
CA LYS A 159 -23.03 8.67 2.43
C LYS A 159 -22.08 9.83 2.10
N GLU A 160 -20.87 9.81 2.67
CA GLU A 160 -19.85 10.83 2.38
C GLU A 160 -19.38 10.69 0.94
N LYS A 161 -19.58 11.75 0.15
CA LYS A 161 -19.25 11.76 -1.27
C LYS A 161 -17.81 12.21 -1.48
N ILE A 162 -17.02 11.39 -2.13
CA ILE A 162 -15.69 11.71 -2.63
C ILE A 162 -15.73 11.58 -4.15
N ASP A 163 -15.43 12.68 -4.86
CA ASP A 163 -15.52 12.70 -6.33
C ASP A 163 -14.24 12.17 -6.99
N PHE A 164 -13.10 12.30 -6.30
CA PHE A 164 -11.81 11.80 -6.74
C PHE A 164 -10.84 11.67 -5.54
N CYS A 165 -9.96 10.67 -5.57
CA CYS A 165 -8.91 10.52 -4.56
C CYS A 165 -7.51 10.40 -5.18
N LEU A 166 -6.55 11.14 -4.63
CA LEU A 166 -5.13 11.00 -4.92
C LEU A 166 -4.43 10.36 -3.72
N VAL A 167 -3.83 9.19 -3.91
CA VAL A 167 -3.05 8.51 -2.88
C VAL A 167 -1.59 8.92 -3.05
N GLY A 168 -0.95 9.36 -1.96
CA GLY A 168 0.39 9.96 -2.00
C GLY A 168 1.57 8.99 -1.95
N GLU A 169 1.38 7.75 -2.31
CA GLU A 169 2.41 6.70 -2.32
C GLU A 169 3.63 7.03 -3.19
N PRO A 170 4.83 6.58 -2.83
CA PRO A 170 6.04 6.76 -3.65
C PRO A 170 5.96 5.92 -4.93
N THR A 171 5.48 6.52 -6.01
CA THR A 171 5.18 5.82 -7.27
C THR A 171 6.29 5.88 -8.31
N ASN A 172 7.20 6.84 -8.19
CA ASN A 172 8.21 7.09 -9.21
C ASN A 172 9.44 6.21 -9.00
N PRO A 173 9.93 5.48 -10.03
CA PRO A 173 11.07 4.58 -9.88
C PRO A 173 12.41 5.31 -9.72
N ASN A 174 12.69 6.33 -10.53
CA ASN A 174 14.00 7.00 -10.58
C ASN A 174 13.94 8.51 -10.45
N LYS A 175 13.00 9.16 -11.14
CA LYS A 175 12.82 10.62 -11.18
C LYS A 175 11.37 10.98 -10.92
N LEU A 176 11.16 12.08 -10.22
CA LEU A 176 9.82 12.60 -9.98
C LEU A 176 9.12 12.93 -11.31
N GLY A 177 7.92 12.40 -11.50
CA GLY A 177 7.13 12.60 -12.71
C GLY A 177 7.16 11.44 -13.70
N GLU A 178 7.86 10.34 -13.42
CA GLU A 178 7.93 9.21 -14.34
C GLU A 178 6.67 8.34 -14.35
N MET A 179 5.93 8.27 -13.23
CA MET A 179 4.87 7.27 -13.11
C MET A 179 3.70 7.71 -12.23
N ILE A 180 2.50 7.47 -12.75
CA ILE A 180 1.23 7.50 -12.01
C ILE A 180 0.72 6.06 -11.94
N LYS A 181 0.32 5.60 -10.75
CA LYS A 181 -0.39 4.32 -10.63
C LYS A 181 -1.87 4.54 -10.84
N ILE A 182 -2.43 3.79 -11.78
CA ILE A 182 -3.86 3.78 -12.13
C ILE A 182 -4.57 2.52 -11.67
N GLY A 183 -3.85 1.62 -11.00
CA GLY A 183 -4.35 0.35 -10.50
C GLY A 183 -3.23 -0.47 -9.89
N ARG A 184 -3.60 -1.56 -9.27
CA ARG A 184 -2.67 -2.53 -8.66
C ARG A 184 -3.12 -3.95 -8.94
N ARG A 185 -2.16 -4.87 -9.04
CA ARG A 185 -2.46 -6.30 -9.06
C ARG A 185 -3.01 -6.72 -7.71
N GLY A 186 -3.86 -7.75 -7.71
CA GLY A 186 -4.25 -8.44 -6.50
C GLY A 186 -3.08 -9.21 -5.88
N SER A 187 -3.20 -9.51 -4.60
CA SER A 187 -2.21 -10.30 -3.86
C SER A 187 -2.88 -11.29 -2.95
N MET A 188 -2.46 -12.54 -3.06
CA MET A 188 -2.95 -13.65 -2.24
C MET A 188 -1.78 -14.53 -1.81
N THR A 189 -1.71 -14.86 -0.54
CA THR A 189 -0.75 -15.82 0.03
C THR A 189 -1.47 -17.10 0.40
N GLY A 190 -0.93 -18.25 0.00
CA GLY A 190 -1.35 -19.57 0.46
C GLY A 190 -0.31 -20.16 1.41
N LYS A 191 -0.77 -20.74 2.52
CA LYS A 191 0.05 -21.52 3.47
C LYS A 191 -0.47 -22.95 3.44
N LEU A 192 0.31 -23.84 2.84
CA LEU A 192 -0.02 -25.25 2.64
C LEU A 192 0.73 -26.11 3.65
N SER A 193 0.04 -27.00 4.30
CA SER A 193 0.58 -28.09 5.11
C SER A 193 0.12 -29.43 4.50
N VAL A 194 1.05 -30.31 4.19
CA VAL A 194 0.79 -31.69 3.74
C VAL A 194 1.13 -32.62 4.88
N ILE A 195 0.17 -33.47 5.24
CA ILE A 195 0.24 -34.35 6.39
C ILE A 195 0.32 -35.79 5.89
N GLY A 196 1.37 -36.49 6.31
CA GLY A 196 1.62 -37.89 6.00
C GLY A 196 1.62 -38.76 7.26
N ILE A 197 2.41 -39.83 7.22
CA ILE A 197 2.65 -40.75 8.33
C ILE A 197 4.16 -40.87 8.49
N GLN A 198 4.66 -40.50 9.67
CA GLN A 198 6.07 -40.64 10.03
C GLN A 198 6.47 -42.13 10.10
N GLY A 199 7.71 -42.43 9.71
CA GLY A 199 8.24 -43.78 9.83
C GLY A 199 9.73 -43.88 9.53
N HIS A 200 10.27 -45.07 9.65
CA HIS A 200 11.68 -45.35 9.34
C HIS A 200 11.89 -45.42 7.83
N VAL A 201 12.91 -44.76 7.32
CA VAL A 201 13.18 -44.65 5.88
C VAL A 201 13.43 -46.04 5.22
N ALA A 202 13.91 -47.04 5.98
CA ALA A 202 14.10 -48.42 5.51
C ALA A 202 12.77 -49.18 5.35
N TYR A 203 11.66 -48.68 5.89
CA TYR A 203 10.34 -49.33 5.83
C TYR A 203 9.27 -48.39 5.24
N PRO A 204 9.44 -47.90 4.01
CA PRO A 204 8.58 -46.86 3.43
C PRO A 204 7.12 -47.29 3.32
N ASN A 205 6.84 -48.58 3.25
CA ASN A 205 5.48 -49.15 3.19
C ASN A 205 4.68 -48.96 4.49
N ARG A 206 5.35 -48.64 5.63
CA ARG A 206 4.74 -48.35 6.93
C ARG A 206 4.60 -46.87 7.20
N ALA A 207 4.98 -46.01 6.24
CA ALA A 207 4.96 -44.57 6.32
C ALA A 207 4.24 -43.94 5.13
N ASN A 208 4.01 -42.65 5.16
CA ASN A 208 3.57 -41.87 4.01
C ASN A 208 4.32 -40.54 4.01
N ASN A 209 5.22 -40.36 3.04
CA ASN A 209 6.07 -39.19 2.98
C ASN A 209 5.34 -37.97 2.42
N PRO A 210 5.00 -36.93 3.25
CA PRO A 210 4.32 -35.74 2.77
C PRO A 210 5.21 -34.86 1.89
N SER A 211 6.54 -35.00 1.99
CA SER A 211 7.50 -34.24 1.17
C SER A 211 7.38 -34.58 -0.30
N THR A 212 7.12 -35.85 -0.64
CA THR A 212 6.89 -36.32 -2.01
C THR A 212 5.67 -35.62 -2.60
N ALA A 213 4.55 -35.59 -1.88
CA ALA A 213 3.34 -34.89 -2.34
C ALA A 213 3.57 -33.37 -2.43
N LEU A 214 4.24 -32.76 -1.45
CA LEU A 214 4.54 -31.33 -1.46
C LEU A 214 5.36 -30.91 -2.67
N VAL A 215 6.45 -31.63 -2.97
CA VAL A 215 7.30 -31.35 -4.16
C VAL A 215 6.50 -31.42 -5.44
N GLN A 216 5.65 -32.44 -5.60
CA GLN A 216 4.78 -32.59 -6.78
C GLN A 216 3.78 -31.44 -6.89
N ILE A 217 3.17 -31.01 -5.76
CA ILE A 217 2.26 -29.87 -5.73
C ILE A 217 2.98 -28.60 -6.16
N LEU A 218 4.13 -28.29 -5.55
CA LEU A 218 4.88 -27.09 -5.84
C LEU A 218 5.34 -27.03 -7.29
N LYS A 219 5.86 -28.15 -7.83
CA LYS A 219 6.18 -28.28 -9.25
C LYS A 219 4.96 -27.96 -10.11
N LYS A 220 3.83 -28.61 -9.84
CA LYS A 220 2.61 -28.42 -10.63
C LYS A 220 2.08 -27.00 -10.56
N LEU A 221 2.12 -26.36 -9.39
CA LEU A 221 1.73 -24.95 -9.22
C LEU A 221 2.62 -23.98 -10.01
N LYS A 222 3.94 -24.22 -10.11
CA LYS A 222 4.86 -23.42 -10.93
C LYS A 222 4.63 -23.60 -12.43
N GLU A 223 4.13 -24.73 -12.87
CA GLU A 223 3.79 -25.01 -14.27
C GLU A 223 2.47 -24.34 -14.71
N VAL A 224 1.63 -23.91 -13.76
CA VAL A 224 0.35 -23.30 -14.08
C VAL A 224 0.55 -21.96 -14.79
N LYS A 225 0.23 -21.93 -16.07
CA LYS A 225 0.07 -20.68 -16.82
C LYS A 225 -1.31 -20.08 -16.53
N PHE A 226 -1.34 -18.97 -15.79
CA PHE A 226 -2.60 -18.32 -15.42
C PHE A 226 -3.19 -17.51 -16.58
N ASP A 227 -2.35 -16.65 -17.18
CA ASP A 227 -2.70 -15.75 -18.30
C ASP A 227 -1.44 -15.16 -18.96
N LYS A 228 -1.64 -14.38 -20.02
CA LYS A 228 -0.57 -13.65 -20.74
C LYS A 228 -0.50 -12.16 -20.37
N GLY A 229 -1.20 -11.75 -19.31
CA GLY A 229 -1.37 -10.34 -18.98
C GLY A 229 -2.49 -9.65 -19.77
N THR A 230 -2.53 -8.32 -19.64
CA THR A 230 -3.41 -7.42 -20.40
C THR A 230 -2.62 -6.20 -20.84
N LYS A 231 -3.22 -5.29 -21.61
CA LYS A 231 -2.57 -4.01 -21.96
C LYS A 231 -2.15 -3.19 -20.74
N ASP A 232 -2.87 -3.35 -19.62
CA ASP A 232 -2.66 -2.56 -18.40
C ASP A 232 -1.94 -3.33 -17.29
N PHE A 233 -1.90 -4.68 -17.37
CA PHE A 233 -1.35 -5.53 -16.31
C PHE A 233 -0.35 -6.55 -16.82
N GLN A 234 0.68 -6.78 -16.03
CA GLN A 234 1.57 -7.92 -16.18
C GLN A 234 0.80 -9.25 -16.01
N PRO A 235 1.34 -10.38 -16.53
CA PRO A 235 0.79 -11.70 -16.27
C PRO A 235 0.66 -12.00 -14.78
N THR A 236 -0.33 -12.83 -14.44
CA THR A 236 -0.45 -13.38 -13.09
C THR A 236 0.69 -14.37 -12.85
N ASN A 237 1.36 -14.23 -11.73
CA ASN A 237 2.47 -15.09 -11.34
C ASN A 237 2.32 -15.64 -9.93
N LEU A 238 2.85 -16.86 -9.71
CA LEU A 238 2.94 -17.52 -8.42
C LEU A 238 4.41 -17.72 -8.07
N GLU A 239 4.81 -17.29 -6.87
CA GLU A 239 6.15 -17.54 -6.34
C GLU A 239 6.07 -18.29 -5.02
N ILE A 240 6.88 -19.35 -4.89
CA ILE A 240 7.08 -20.10 -3.65
C ILE A 240 7.99 -19.26 -2.77
N THR A 241 7.53 -18.94 -1.55
CA THR A 241 8.23 -18.04 -0.65
C THR A 241 8.84 -18.73 0.57
N LYS A 242 8.39 -19.94 0.87
CA LYS A 242 8.90 -20.76 1.98
C LYS A 242 8.64 -22.23 1.70
N ILE A 243 9.59 -23.09 2.05
CA ILE A 243 9.43 -24.53 2.17
C ILE A 243 10.01 -24.91 3.53
N ASN A 244 9.30 -25.74 4.27
CA ASN A 244 9.74 -26.22 5.57
C ASN A 244 9.35 -27.68 5.75
N ILE A 245 10.33 -28.50 6.12
CA ILE A 245 10.21 -29.88 6.52
C ILE A 245 10.98 -29.99 7.82
N ASP A 246 10.24 -29.99 8.92
CA ASP A 246 10.82 -30.09 10.26
C ASP A 246 11.14 -31.57 10.55
N ASN A 247 12.38 -31.96 10.24
CA ASN A 247 12.89 -33.30 10.40
C ASN A 247 14.36 -33.23 10.83
N SER A 248 14.65 -33.73 12.03
CA SER A 248 15.98 -33.67 12.65
C SER A 248 16.84 -34.93 12.44
N ALA A 249 16.26 -35.99 11.81
CA ALA A 249 16.92 -37.28 11.65
C ALA A 249 16.86 -37.76 10.21
N ASP A 250 18.01 -38.12 9.65
CA ASP A 250 18.15 -38.52 8.24
C ASP A 250 17.47 -39.85 7.91
N ASN A 251 17.29 -40.71 8.91
CA ASN A 251 16.68 -42.04 8.77
C ASN A 251 15.16 -42.06 9.08
N VAL A 252 14.52 -40.88 9.20
CA VAL A 252 13.10 -40.73 9.50
C VAL A 252 12.37 -40.07 8.32
N ILE A 253 11.29 -40.69 7.86
CA ILE A 253 10.32 -40.08 6.95
C ILE A 253 9.49 -39.10 7.79
N PRO A 254 9.39 -37.78 7.43
CA PRO A 254 8.64 -36.79 8.20
C PRO A 254 7.13 -37.06 8.18
N GLY A 255 6.43 -36.62 9.22
CA GLY A 255 4.96 -36.65 9.27
C GLY A 255 4.30 -35.41 8.69
N LEU A 256 5.05 -34.30 8.52
CA LEU A 256 4.56 -33.01 8.06
C LEU A 256 5.55 -32.35 7.13
N ALA A 257 5.04 -31.77 6.05
CA ALA A 257 5.78 -30.87 5.16
C ALA A 257 4.93 -29.64 4.82
N SER A 258 5.51 -28.46 4.77
CA SER A 258 4.77 -27.22 4.55
C SER A 258 5.44 -26.28 3.55
N ALA A 259 4.63 -25.45 2.91
CA ALA A 259 5.11 -24.39 2.04
C ALA A 259 4.21 -23.16 2.09
N SER A 260 4.80 -22.00 1.80
CA SER A 260 4.05 -20.78 1.51
C SER A 260 4.34 -20.33 0.09
N PHE A 261 3.33 -19.76 -0.56
CA PHE A 261 3.45 -19.14 -1.88
C PHE A 261 2.63 -17.85 -1.93
N ASN A 262 3.07 -16.90 -2.75
CA ASN A 262 2.34 -15.66 -3.02
C ASN A 262 1.96 -15.59 -4.50
N ILE A 263 0.77 -15.09 -4.77
CA ILE A 263 0.23 -14.89 -6.11
C ILE A 263 -0.05 -13.42 -6.31
N ARG A 264 0.56 -12.84 -7.36
CA ARG A 264 0.23 -11.50 -7.86
C ARG A 264 -0.62 -11.67 -9.11
N PHE A 265 -1.86 -11.23 -9.06
CA PHE A 265 -2.83 -11.48 -10.12
C PHE A 265 -3.44 -10.21 -10.70
N ASN A 266 -3.73 -10.25 -11.99
CA ASN A 266 -4.36 -9.16 -12.72
C ASN A 266 -5.90 -9.26 -12.67
N ASN A 267 -6.57 -8.34 -13.34
CA ASN A 267 -8.04 -8.21 -13.35
C ASN A 267 -8.79 -9.27 -14.18
N LYS A 268 -8.10 -10.23 -14.80
CA LYS A 268 -8.72 -11.44 -15.40
C LYS A 268 -9.12 -12.46 -14.34
N HIS A 269 -8.54 -12.36 -13.13
CA HIS A 269 -8.75 -13.28 -12.03
C HIS A 269 -9.38 -12.60 -10.82
N THR A 270 -10.02 -13.41 -10.00
CA THR A 270 -10.40 -13.07 -8.61
C THR A 270 -9.71 -14.04 -7.67
N SER A 271 -9.49 -13.65 -6.43
CA SER A 271 -8.92 -14.53 -5.40
C SER A 271 -9.73 -15.83 -5.25
N TYR A 272 -11.05 -15.74 -5.37
CA TYR A 272 -11.94 -16.91 -5.33
C TYR A 272 -11.65 -17.93 -6.43
N LYS A 273 -11.58 -17.48 -7.70
CA LYS A 273 -11.27 -18.37 -8.85
C LYS A 273 -9.89 -18.99 -8.72
N LEU A 274 -8.90 -18.22 -8.24
CA LEU A 274 -7.54 -18.72 -8.02
C LEU A 274 -7.49 -19.77 -6.92
N LYS A 275 -8.17 -19.56 -5.78
CA LYS A 275 -8.29 -20.55 -4.70
C LYS A 275 -8.84 -21.87 -5.23
N ASN A 276 -9.92 -21.82 -6.00
CA ASN A 276 -10.54 -23.02 -6.56
C ASN A 276 -9.58 -23.78 -7.50
N LYS A 277 -8.87 -23.05 -8.38
CA LYS A 277 -7.88 -23.65 -9.28
C LYS A 277 -6.74 -24.32 -8.52
N ILE A 278 -6.22 -23.66 -7.49
CA ILE A 278 -5.12 -24.18 -6.66
C ILE A 278 -5.59 -25.38 -5.84
N ASN A 279 -6.74 -25.29 -5.20
CA ASN A 279 -7.31 -26.38 -4.41
C ASN A 279 -7.52 -27.65 -5.25
N LYS A 280 -7.95 -27.50 -6.52
CA LYS A 280 -8.08 -28.64 -7.44
C LYS A 280 -6.75 -29.36 -7.64
N VAL A 281 -5.66 -28.62 -7.88
CA VAL A 281 -4.31 -29.19 -8.05
C VAL A 281 -3.86 -29.90 -6.77
N ILE A 282 -4.00 -29.24 -5.61
CA ILE A 282 -3.57 -29.82 -4.33
C ILE A 282 -4.35 -31.09 -4.02
N LYS A 283 -5.68 -31.05 -4.13
CA LYS A 283 -6.55 -32.20 -3.88
C LYS A 283 -6.19 -33.39 -4.77
N GLN A 284 -5.97 -33.16 -6.07
CA GLN A 284 -5.63 -34.22 -7.01
C GLN A 284 -4.32 -34.93 -6.64
N ILE A 285 -3.29 -34.16 -6.27
CA ILE A 285 -1.99 -34.73 -5.92
C ILE A 285 -2.01 -35.39 -4.55
N CYS A 286 -2.66 -34.79 -3.57
CA CYS A 286 -2.79 -35.40 -2.25
C CYS A 286 -3.57 -36.71 -2.27
N ASN A 287 -4.67 -36.81 -3.06
CA ASN A 287 -5.41 -38.03 -3.23
C ASN A 287 -4.54 -39.15 -3.84
N LYS A 288 -3.75 -38.82 -4.91
CA LYS A 288 -2.82 -39.78 -5.52
C LYS A 288 -1.78 -40.31 -4.53
N ASN A 289 -1.27 -39.44 -3.67
CA ASN A 289 -0.25 -39.76 -2.66
C ASN A 289 -0.86 -40.23 -1.31
N LYS A 290 -2.18 -40.41 -1.21
CA LYS A 290 -2.89 -40.77 0.03
C LYS A 290 -2.52 -39.89 1.22
N SER A 291 -2.20 -38.60 0.97
CA SER A 291 -1.82 -37.60 1.96
C SER A 291 -3.00 -36.70 2.32
N LYS A 292 -3.08 -36.26 3.57
CA LYS A 292 -4.01 -35.21 3.99
C LYS A 292 -3.36 -33.84 3.78
N TYR A 293 -4.17 -32.78 3.72
CA TYR A 293 -3.63 -31.42 3.63
C TYR A 293 -4.53 -30.40 4.35
N LYS A 294 -3.90 -29.31 4.75
CA LYS A 294 -4.57 -28.07 5.21
C LYS A 294 -4.01 -26.91 4.43
N ILE A 295 -4.88 -26.03 3.93
CA ILE A 295 -4.46 -24.81 3.25
C ILE A 295 -5.22 -23.61 3.79
N GLU A 296 -4.46 -22.57 4.11
CA GLU A 296 -4.98 -21.28 4.54
C GLU A 296 -4.62 -20.20 3.53
N TYR A 297 -5.58 -19.29 3.26
CA TYR A 297 -5.37 -18.19 2.33
C TYR A 297 -5.54 -16.84 3.02
N SER A 298 -4.59 -15.95 2.76
CA SER A 298 -4.69 -14.53 3.10
C SER A 298 -4.72 -13.70 1.82
N VAL A 299 -5.76 -12.89 1.65
CA VAL A 299 -5.95 -12.01 0.48
C VAL A 299 -5.72 -10.57 0.93
N SER A 300 -4.60 -9.97 0.51
CA SER A 300 -4.32 -8.56 0.80
C SER A 300 -5.21 -7.62 0.00
N GLY A 301 -5.61 -8.01 -1.23
CA GLY A 301 -6.54 -7.24 -2.06
C GLY A 301 -6.79 -7.87 -3.41
N GLU A 302 -7.92 -7.53 -4.02
CA GLU A 302 -8.23 -7.84 -5.41
C GLU A 302 -7.51 -6.88 -6.36
N ALA A 303 -7.28 -7.30 -7.59
CA ALA A 303 -6.79 -6.43 -8.63
C ALA A 303 -7.80 -5.32 -8.95
N PHE A 304 -7.31 -4.11 -9.20
CA PHE A 304 -8.17 -3.01 -9.62
C PHE A 304 -7.52 -2.13 -10.67
N LEU A 305 -8.35 -1.45 -11.44
CA LEU A 305 -7.96 -0.47 -12.44
C LEU A 305 -8.93 0.71 -12.38
N THR A 306 -8.39 1.91 -12.26
CA THR A 306 -9.09 3.15 -12.55
C THR A 306 -8.88 3.45 -14.03
N LYS A 307 -9.93 3.31 -14.85
CA LYS A 307 -9.85 3.64 -16.27
C LYS A 307 -9.45 5.11 -16.43
N PRO A 308 -8.41 5.42 -17.23
CA PRO A 308 -8.00 6.80 -17.49
C PRO A 308 -9.17 7.65 -17.99
N ASN A 309 -9.32 8.83 -17.44
CA ASN A 309 -10.39 9.78 -17.75
C ASN A 309 -9.83 11.22 -17.79
N LYS A 310 -10.70 12.20 -17.99
CA LYS A 310 -10.32 13.63 -18.04
C LYS A 310 -9.48 14.07 -16.84
N THR A 311 -9.83 13.62 -15.62
CA THR A 311 -9.04 13.92 -14.39
C THR A 311 -7.65 13.28 -14.45
N THR A 312 -7.53 12.04 -14.92
CA THR A 312 -6.25 11.36 -15.11
C THR A 312 -5.34 12.14 -16.05
N PHE A 313 -5.85 12.56 -17.18
CA PHE A 313 -5.07 13.31 -18.17
C PHE A 313 -4.74 14.73 -17.69
N MET A 314 -5.62 15.38 -16.96
CA MET A 314 -5.35 16.67 -16.31
C MET A 314 -4.17 16.56 -15.34
N ILE A 315 -4.16 15.54 -14.48
CA ILE A 315 -3.07 15.28 -13.53
C ILE A 315 -1.78 14.95 -14.28
N GLN A 316 -1.82 14.07 -15.29
CA GLN A 316 -0.66 13.71 -16.12
C GLN A 316 -0.05 14.94 -16.81
N ASN A 317 -0.88 15.80 -17.37
CA ASN A 317 -0.43 17.05 -18.04
C ASN A 317 0.13 18.06 -17.02
N THR A 318 -0.46 18.15 -15.82
CA THR A 318 0.05 19.03 -14.75
C THR A 318 1.45 18.61 -14.33
N ILE A 319 1.67 17.30 -14.11
CA ILE A 319 3.00 16.76 -13.78
C ILE A 319 3.99 17.03 -14.91
N LYS A 320 3.61 16.73 -16.17
CA LYS A 320 4.46 16.97 -17.35
C LYS A 320 4.90 18.44 -17.48
N LYS A 321 4.00 19.39 -17.22
CA LYS A 321 4.33 20.84 -17.29
C LYS A 321 5.43 21.22 -16.28
N ILE A 322 5.44 20.61 -15.09
CA ILE A 322 6.39 20.95 -14.01
C ILE A 322 7.69 20.16 -14.13
N THR A 323 7.60 18.85 -14.41
CA THR A 323 8.76 17.95 -14.43
C THR A 323 9.41 17.83 -15.80
N LYS A 324 8.72 18.26 -16.88
CA LYS A 324 9.05 18.03 -18.30
C LYS A 324 8.99 16.55 -18.71
N ILE A 325 8.57 15.66 -17.81
CA ILE A 325 8.41 14.22 -18.03
C ILE A 325 6.91 13.92 -18.15
N LYS A 326 6.49 13.18 -19.18
CA LYS A 326 5.12 12.66 -19.29
C LYS A 326 5.01 11.36 -18.46
N PRO A 327 4.27 11.35 -17.34
CA PRO A 327 4.18 10.15 -16.52
C PRO A 327 3.61 8.96 -17.27
N LYS A 328 4.22 7.78 -17.11
CA LYS A 328 3.64 6.51 -17.56
C LYS A 328 2.48 6.13 -16.63
N LEU A 329 1.33 5.77 -17.20
CA LEU A 329 0.22 5.17 -16.46
C LEU A 329 0.54 3.69 -16.23
N SER A 330 0.48 3.21 -14.99
CA SER A 330 1.01 1.90 -14.63
C SER A 330 0.19 1.22 -13.54
N THR A 331 0.23 -0.12 -13.53
CA THR A 331 -0.36 -0.97 -12.50
C THR A 331 0.68 -1.82 -11.76
N THR A 332 1.97 -1.56 -12.00
CA THR A 332 3.09 -2.33 -11.41
C THR A 332 3.27 -1.99 -9.93
N GLY A 333 4.01 -2.84 -9.20
CA GLY A 333 4.37 -2.66 -7.80
C GLY A 333 3.53 -3.49 -6.83
N GLY A 334 3.68 -3.18 -5.53
CA GLY A 334 2.97 -3.81 -4.43
C GLY A 334 1.49 -3.43 -4.35
N THR A 335 0.80 -3.85 -3.30
CA THR A 335 -0.54 -3.36 -2.97
C THR A 335 -0.44 -2.00 -2.26
N SER A 336 -1.53 -1.23 -2.24
CA SER A 336 -1.66 0.01 -1.49
C SER A 336 -3.11 0.17 -1.02
N ASP A 337 -3.37 1.14 -0.16
CA ASP A 337 -4.71 1.42 0.35
C ASP A 337 -5.69 1.94 -0.70
N ALA A 338 -5.22 2.30 -1.89
CA ALA A 338 -6.05 2.55 -3.06
C ALA A 338 -7.02 1.39 -3.35
N ARG A 339 -6.67 0.13 -2.98
CA ARG A 339 -7.54 -1.05 -3.07
C ARG A 339 -8.85 -0.93 -2.27
N PHE A 340 -8.86 -0.17 -1.21
CA PHE A 340 -10.05 0.10 -0.42
C PHE A 340 -10.79 1.34 -0.90
N ILE A 341 -10.05 2.41 -1.19
CA ILE A 341 -10.58 3.73 -1.59
C ILE A 341 -11.35 3.65 -2.90
N ARG A 342 -10.91 2.83 -3.85
CA ARG A 342 -11.60 2.61 -5.12
C ARG A 342 -13.07 2.17 -4.98
N LYS A 343 -13.47 1.69 -3.81
CA LYS A 343 -14.86 1.28 -3.53
C LYS A 343 -15.82 2.47 -3.35
N ILE A 344 -15.29 3.66 -3.10
CA ILE A 344 -16.05 4.88 -2.85
C ILE A 344 -15.71 6.03 -3.79
N ALA A 345 -14.54 5.99 -4.47
CA ALA A 345 -14.12 7.04 -5.40
C ALA A 345 -13.15 6.50 -6.46
N PRO A 346 -13.12 7.08 -7.67
CA PRO A 346 -12.00 6.91 -8.59
C PRO A 346 -10.70 7.37 -7.90
N CYS A 347 -9.63 6.57 -8.01
CA CYS A 347 -8.36 6.92 -7.37
C CYS A 347 -7.15 6.69 -8.29
N LEU A 348 -6.14 7.53 -8.10
CA LEU A 348 -4.81 7.42 -8.68
C LEU A 348 -3.78 7.50 -7.55
N GLU A 349 -2.56 7.01 -7.82
CA GLU A 349 -1.46 7.17 -6.86
C GLU A 349 -0.33 7.94 -7.52
N PHE A 350 0.17 8.94 -6.80
CA PHE A 350 1.33 9.73 -7.22
C PHE A 350 1.99 10.42 -6.02
N GLY A 351 3.28 10.19 -5.84
CA GLY A 351 4.09 10.79 -4.78
C GLY A 351 5.57 10.84 -5.14
N LEU A 352 6.42 10.59 -4.18
CA LEU A 352 7.88 10.71 -4.29
C LEU A 352 8.53 9.59 -5.10
N VAL A 353 9.87 9.65 -5.20
CA VAL A 353 10.71 8.62 -5.82
C VAL A 353 10.97 7.50 -4.82
N GLY A 354 10.50 6.28 -5.10
CA GLY A 354 10.47 5.16 -4.16
C GLY A 354 11.80 4.40 -3.94
N LYS A 355 12.96 4.94 -4.34
CA LYS A 355 14.26 4.22 -4.30
C LYS A 355 14.69 3.76 -2.92
N THR A 356 14.34 4.51 -1.88
CA THR A 356 14.82 4.29 -0.50
C THR A 356 13.75 3.82 0.46
N MET A 357 12.50 3.62 -0.01
CA MET A 357 11.43 3.11 0.85
C MET A 357 11.83 1.78 1.48
N HIS A 358 11.50 1.61 2.76
CA HIS A 358 11.80 0.46 3.62
C HIS A 358 13.29 0.17 3.87
N LYS A 359 14.21 0.94 3.28
CA LYS A 359 15.65 0.74 3.48
C LYS A 359 16.15 1.45 4.74
N VAL A 360 17.28 0.99 5.25
CA VAL A 360 18.13 1.77 6.15
C VAL A 360 18.62 3.00 5.37
N GLY A 361 18.67 4.16 6.04
CA GLY A 361 19.02 5.41 5.38
C GLY A 361 17.94 5.97 4.46
N GLU A 362 16.67 5.59 4.68
CA GLU A 362 15.52 6.14 3.93
C GLU A 362 15.59 7.66 3.87
N CYS A 363 15.41 8.20 2.66
CA CYS A 363 15.56 9.64 2.42
C CYS A 363 14.73 10.13 1.23
N VAL A 364 14.54 11.43 1.17
CA VAL A 364 13.91 12.15 0.06
C VAL A 364 14.73 13.36 -0.36
N SER A 365 14.84 13.61 -1.65
CA SER A 365 15.44 14.83 -2.21
C SER A 365 14.60 16.05 -1.82
N LEU A 366 15.23 17.10 -1.29
CA LEU A 366 14.57 18.37 -0.97
C LEU A 366 13.99 19.03 -2.23
N SER A 367 14.67 18.89 -3.35
CA SER A 367 14.21 19.38 -4.65
C SER A 367 12.93 18.66 -5.08
N ASP A 368 12.85 17.33 -4.93
CA ASP A 368 11.65 16.56 -5.27
C ASP A 368 10.50 16.84 -4.30
N LEU A 369 10.77 17.01 -3.01
CA LEU A 369 9.75 17.39 -2.02
C LEU A 369 9.12 18.75 -2.38
N LYS A 370 9.94 19.75 -2.70
CA LYS A 370 9.47 21.07 -3.14
C LYS A 370 8.67 21.00 -4.44
N ARG A 371 9.17 20.22 -5.43
CA ARG A 371 8.47 20.02 -6.70
C ARG A 371 7.15 19.27 -6.52
N LEU A 372 7.08 18.29 -5.64
CA LEU A 372 5.84 17.56 -5.34
C LEU A 372 4.80 18.50 -4.72
N THR A 373 5.21 19.39 -3.80
CA THR A 373 4.33 20.44 -3.24
C THR A 373 3.76 21.33 -4.35
N LEU A 374 4.60 21.75 -5.29
CA LEU A 374 4.15 22.56 -6.45
C LEU A 374 3.18 21.76 -7.35
N ILE A 375 3.47 20.49 -7.62
CA ILE A 375 2.60 19.60 -8.41
C ILE A 375 1.23 19.47 -7.76
N TYR A 376 1.18 19.18 -6.46
CA TYR A 376 -0.09 19.05 -5.73
C TYR A 376 -0.87 20.38 -5.70
N THR A 377 -0.20 21.51 -5.52
CA THR A 377 -0.84 22.84 -5.57
C THR A 377 -1.49 23.06 -6.96
N LYS A 378 -0.76 22.74 -8.02
CA LYS A 378 -1.27 22.91 -9.40
C LYS A 378 -2.35 21.89 -9.78
N ILE A 379 -2.30 20.69 -9.22
CA ILE A 379 -3.39 19.72 -9.38
C ILE A 379 -4.68 20.27 -8.76
N LEU A 380 -4.62 20.82 -7.54
CA LEU A 380 -5.79 21.45 -6.90
C LEU A 380 -6.29 22.66 -7.70
N ASP A 381 -5.40 23.57 -8.12
CA ASP A 381 -5.76 24.73 -8.96
C ASP A 381 -6.52 24.26 -10.23
N ASN A 382 -5.98 23.28 -10.95
CA ASN A 382 -6.55 22.79 -12.20
C ASN A 382 -7.84 22.00 -11.97
N TYR A 383 -7.92 21.18 -10.92
CA TYR A 383 -9.07 20.36 -10.62
C TYR A 383 -10.32 21.20 -10.30
N PHE A 384 -10.19 22.18 -9.42
CA PHE A 384 -11.33 23.02 -9.05
C PHE A 384 -11.70 24.00 -10.16
N LYS A 385 -10.73 24.58 -10.85
CA LYS A 385 -11.01 25.44 -12.02
C LYS A 385 -11.79 24.71 -13.11
N TRP A 386 -11.38 23.48 -13.42
CA TRP A 386 -12.03 22.71 -14.49
C TRP A 386 -13.37 22.09 -14.08
N LYS A 387 -13.55 21.68 -12.82
CA LYS A 387 -14.79 21.05 -12.33
C LYS A 387 -15.91 22.06 -12.06
N LEU A 388 -15.56 23.33 -11.95
CA LEU A 388 -16.48 24.42 -11.67
C LEU A 388 -16.78 25.28 -12.92
N ALA A 389 -16.06 25.08 -14.02
CA ALA A 389 -16.36 25.58 -15.34
C ALA A 389 -17.31 24.63 -16.10
#